data_acd0201be99b9642f1877eacdb1b9878
#
_entry.id   acd0201be99b9642f1877eacdb1b9878
#
_cell.length_a   1.000
_cell.length_b   1.000
_cell.length_c   1.000
_cell.angle_alpha   90.00
_cell.angle_beta   90.00
_cell.angle_gamma   90.00
#
_symmetry.space_group_name_H-M   'P 1'
#
loop_
_entity.id
_entity.type
_entity.pdbx_description
1 polymer ?
#
loop_
_entity_poly.entity_id
_entity_poly.type
_entity_poly.pdbx_seq_one_letter_code
_entity_poly.pdbx_strand_id
1 'polypeptide(L)'
;MNKVMLIGNAGRDPEMTYTPSGSAVTKFSLAVSRRWKDKSSGDQKEETTWFNIVAWERLAETCSNYVHKGSKIFVEGRFVSRDYTDKDGNKRTAFDVVITEMELLDSKGSRPADQSGGGSVAPSTGEVGGEDFPF
;
A
#
# COMPACT_ATOMS: atom_id res chain seq x y z
N MET A 1 15.86 17.71 -3.05
CA MET A 1 14.62 17.01 -3.50
C MET A 1 14.35 15.84 -2.58
N ASN A 2 13.09 15.63 -2.23
CA ASN A 2 12.70 14.52 -1.36
C ASN A 2 11.49 13.85 -2.00
N LYS A 3 11.71 12.74 -2.68
CA LYS A 3 10.65 12.07 -3.40
C LYS A 3 10.78 10.57 -3.27
N VAL A 4 9.67 9.92 -2.97
CA VAL A 4 9.61 8.47 -2.83
C VAL A 4 8.51 7.95 -3.74
N MET A 5 8.80 6.88 -4.45
CA MET A 5 7.80 6.21 -5.28
C MET A 5 7.82 4.74 -4.91
N LEU A 6 6.65 4.21 -4.59
CA LEU A 6 6.53 2.83 -4.12
C LEU A 6 5.39 2.12 -4.80
N ILE A 7 5.58 0.84 -5.07
CA ILE A 7 4.51 -0.04 -5.50
C ILE A 7 4.47 -1.18 -4.51
N GLY A 8 3.32 -1.44 -3.95
CA GLY A 8 3.18 -2.51 -2.99
C GLY A 8 1.73 -2.82 -2.69
N ASN A 9 1.53 -3.58 -1.65
CA ASN A 9 0.19 -3.98 -1.26
C ASN A 9 -0.17 -3.43 0.10
N ALA A 10 -1.39 -2.93 0.23
CA ALA A 10 -1.85 -2.39 1.50
C ALA A 10 -1.94 -3.51 2.52
N GLY A 11 -1.39 -3.28 3.71
CA GLY A 11 -1.36 -4.31 4.74
C GLY A 11 -2.64 -4.39 5.53
N ARG A 12 -3.47 -3.38 5.44
CA ARG A 12 -4.75 -3.36 6.13
C ARG A 12 -5.64 -2.32 5.47
N ASP A 13 -6.90 -2.33 5.84
CA ASP A 13 -7.81 -1.32 5.34
C ASP A 13 -7.40 0.03 5.90
N PRO A 14 -7.36 1.06 5.07
CA PRO A 14 -6.99 2.38 5.56
C PRO A 14 -8.03 2.94 6.51
N GLU A 15 -7.57 3.69 7.50
CA GLU A 15 -8.45 4.32 8.45
C GLU A 15 -8.41 5.83 8.26
N MET A 16 -9.55 6.44 8.01
CA MET A 16 -9.63 7.88 7.84
C MET A 16 -10.15 8.51 9.11
N THR A 17 -9.46 9.54 9.56
CA THR A 17 -9.88 10.30 10.72
C THR A 17 -9.78 11.78 10.38
N TYR A 18 -10.22 12.62 11.31
CA TYR A 18 -10.13 14.06 11.13
C TYR A 18 -9.28 14.64 12.25
N THR A 19 -8.42 15.58 11.90
CA THR A 19 -7.61 16.24 12.90
C THR A 19 -8.49 17.25 13.63
N PRO A 20 -8.01 17.79 14.76
CA PRO A 20 -8.79 18.81 15.46
C PRO A 20 -9.11 20.01 14.60
N SER A 21 -8.31 20.31 13.60
CA SER A 21 -8.58 21.42 12.70
C SER A 21 -9.55 21.06 11.59
N GLY A 22 -10.00 19.80 11.54
CA GLY A 22 -10.97 19.40 10.54
C GLY A 22 -10.42 18.82 9.27
N SER A 23 -9.12 18.58 9.21
CA SER A 23 -8.51 18.01 8.01
C SER A 23 -8.62 16.49 7.99
N ALA A 24 -8.95 15.94 6.86
CA ALA A 24 -9.04 14.49 6.71
C ALA A 24 -7.65 13.90 6.56
N VAL A 25 -7.38 12.80 7.24
CA VAL A 25 -6.11 12.09 7.13
C VAL A 25 -6.38 10.60 7.14
N THR A 26 -5.74 9.89 6.23
CA THR A 26 -5.86 8.43 6.14
C THR A 26 -4.48 7.84 6.29
N LYS A 27 -4.38 6.80 7.12
CA LYS A 27 -3.11 6.14 7.35
C LYS A 27 -3.24 4.64 7.13
N PHE A 28 -2.23 4.05 6.55
CA PHE A 28 -2.17 2.60 6.39
C PHE A 28 -0.73 2.19 6.13
N SER A 29 -0.48 0.90 6.17
CA SER A 29 0.86 0.38 5.90
C SER A 29 0.89 -0.19 4.51
N LEU A 30 2.04 -0.10 3.87
CA LEU A 30 2.24 -0.61 2.52
C LEU A 30 3.42 -1.58 2.55
N ALA A 31 3.18 -2.79 2.08
CA ALA A 31 4.22 -3.81 2.00
C ALA A 31 4.84 -3.76 0.62
N VAL A 32 6.11 -3.46 0.57
CA VAL A 32 6.85 -3.40 -0.69
C VAL A 32 7.82 -4.57 -0.69
N SER A 33 7.63 -5.48 -1.62
CA SER A 33 8.42 -6.68 -1.67
C SER A 33 9.44 -6.64 -2.79
N ARG A 34 10.59 -7.19 -2.54
CA ARG A 34 11.65 -7.29 -3.51
C ARG A 34 12.07 -8.76 -3.58
N ARG A 35 12.22 -9.26 -4.77
CA ARG A 35 12.62 -10.64 -4.96
C ARG A 35 13.88 -10.69 -5.79
N TRP A 36 14.74 -11.63 -5.47
CA TRP A 36 15.95 -11.83 -6.26
C TRP A 36 16.41 -13.27 -6.10
N LYS A 37 17.29 -13.67 -6.99
CA LYS A 37 17.83 -15.02 -6.95
C LYS A 37 19.23 -14.95 -6.38
N ASP A 38 19.50 -15.77 -5.36
CA ASP A 38 20.79 -15.79 -4.74
C ASP A 38 21.76 -16.51 -5.67
N LYS A 39 22.80 -15.83 -6.06
CA LYS A 39 23.75 -16.40 -7.02
C LYS A 39 24.49 -17.57 -6.44
N SER A 40 24.76 -17.57 -5.17
CA SER A 40 25.55 -18.65 -4.59
C SER A 40 24.73 -19.91 -4.36
N SER A 41 23.48 -19.78 -3.98
CA SER A 41 22.68 -20.97 -3.71
C SER A 41 21.65 -21.26 -4.78
N GLY A 42 21.36 -20.28 -5.64
CA GLY A 42 20.33 -20.47 -6.64
C GLY A 42 18.92 -20.33 -6.09
N ASP A 43 18.78 -20.05 -4.80
CA ASP A 43 17.49 -19.96 -4.19
C ASP A 43 16.83 -18.63 -4.47
N GLN A 44 15.51 -18.65 -4.50
CA GLN A 44 14.72 -17.44 -4.65
C GLN A 44 14.64 -16.80 -3.27
N LYS A 45 14.96 -15.51 -3.19
CA LYS A 45 14.90 -14.78 -1.94
C LYS A 45 13.86 -13.67 -2.06
N GLU A 46 13.26 -13.33 -0.94
CA GLU A 46 12.27 -12.28 -0.91
C GLU A 46 12.42 -11.46 0.36
N GLU A 47 12.27 -10.16 0.22
CA GLU A 47 12.35 -9.26 1.34
C GLU A 47 11.20 -8.28 1.27
N THR A 48 10.52 -8.04 2.37
CA THR A 48 9.40 -7.12 2.41
C THR A 48 9.73 -5.98 3.34
N THR A 49 9.57 -4.76 2.85
CA THR A 49 9.75 -3.57 3.66
C THR A 49 8.39 -2.93 3.85
N TRP A 50 8.12 -2.52 5.09
CA TRP A 50 6.84 -1.91 5.44
C TRP A 50 6.98 -0.41 5.55
N PHE A 51 6.09 0.31 4.89
CA PHE A 51 6.11 1.76 4.94
C PHE A 51 4.81 2.28 5.55
N ASN A 52 4.91 3.34 6.34
CA ASN A 52 3.72 4.02 6.85
C ASN A 52 3.31 5.05 5.84
N ILE A 53 2.11 4.94 5.34
CA ILE A 53 1.58 5.84 4.31
C ILE A 53 0.59 6.80 4.94
N VAL A 54 0.74 8.08 4.63
CA VAL A 54 -0.16 9.10 5.15
C VAL A 54 -0.70 9.90 3.97
N ALA A 55 -2.01 10.01 3.90
CA ALA A 55 -2.68 10.78 2.86
C ALA A 55 -3.54 11.85 3.51
N TRP A 56 -3.59 13.03 2.91
CA TRP A 56 -4.33 14.16 3.46
C TRP A 56 -5.44 14.62 2.51
N GLU A 57 -6.48 15.18 3.09
CA GLU A 57 -7.57 15.84 2.38
C GLU A 57 -8.21 14.96 1.30
N ARG A 58 -8.27 15.41 0.09
CA ARG A 58 -8.93 14.64 -0.95
C ARG A 58 -8.28 13.27 -1.15
N LEU A 59 -6.97 13.21 -1.06
CA LEU A 59 -6.28 11.95 -1.24
C LEU A 59 -6.60 11.00 -0.08
N ALA A 60 -6.84 11.56 1.11
CA ALA A 60 -7.24 10.73 2.24
C ALA A 60 -8.59 10.07 1.95
N GLU A 61 -9.52 10.81 1.35
CA GLU A 61 -10.81 10.25 1.02
C GLU A 61 -10.68 9.21 -0.08
N THR A 62 -9.86 9.48 -1.07
CA THR A 62 -9.66 8.54 -2.16
C THR A 62 -9.09 7.22 -1.63
N CYS A 63 -8.10 7.30 -0.77
CA CYS A 63 -7.51 6.08 -0.21
C CYS A 63 -8.53 5.35 0.65
N SER A 64 -9.29 6.07 1.45
CA SER A 64 -10.28 5.43 2.30
C SER A 64 -11.36 4.72 1.48
N ASN A 65 -11.72 5.29 0.36
CA ASN A 65 -12.79 4.72 -0.45
C ASN A 65 -12.34 3.57 -1.35
N TYR A 66 -11.13 3.62 -1.83
CA TYR A 66 -10.71 2.68 -2.86
C TYR A 66 -9.60 1.70 -2.49
N VAL A 67 -8.86 1.96 -1.43
CA VAL A 67 -7.79 1.07 -1.03
C VAL A 67 -8.29 0.12 0.05
N HIS A 68 -8.01 -1.16 -0.12
CA HIS A 68 -8.42 -2.18 0.84
C HIS A 68 -7.23 -3.06 1.17
N LYS A 69 -7.33 -3.82 2.24
CA LYS A 69 -6.28 -4.74 2.60
C LYS A 69 -5.97 -5.61 1.39
N GLY A 70 -4.73 -5.67 1.01
CA GLY A 70 -4.30 -6.45 -0.14
C GLY A 70 -4.29 -5.71 -1.46
N SER A 71 -4.86 -4.51 -1.51
CA SER A 71 -4.86 -3.75 -2.78
C SER A 71 -3.44 -3.46 -3.23
N LYS A 72 -3.19 -3.64 -4.51
CA LYS A 72 -1.90 -3.29 -5.08
C LYS A 72 -1.99 -1.86 -5.58
N ILE A 73 -1.11 -1.02 -5.10
CA ILE A 73 -1.17 0.40 -5.44
C ILE A 73 0.22 0.97 -5.69
N PHE A 74 0.23 2.08 -6.41
CA PHE A 74 1.41 2.91 -6.59
C PHE A 74 1.18 4.18 -5.78
N VAL A 75 2.19 4.62 -5.03
CA VAL A 75 2.12 5.88 -4.31
C VAL A 75 3.38 6.68 -4.59
N GLU A 76 3.22 7.99 -4.58
CA GLU A 76 4.34 8.89 -4.74
C GLU A 76 4.19 10.00 -3.70
N GLY A 77 5.26 10.38 -3.05
CA GLY A 77 5.22 11.41 -2.05
C GLY A 77 6.61 11.74 -1.53
N ARG A 78 6.66 12.20 -0.30
CA ARG A 78 7.93 12.55 0.31
C ARG A 78 8.11 11.77 1.61
N PHE A 79 9.36 11.58 1.98
CA PHE A 79 9.73 10.83 3.17
C PHE A 79 9.87 11.82 4.31
N VAL A 80 9.18 11.56 5.41
CA VAL A 80 9.16 12.48 6.53
C VAL A 80 9.50 11.73 7.81
N SER A 81 10.33 12.30 8.64
CA SER A 81 10.62 11.71 9.94
C SER A 81 9.85 12.48 11.01
N ARG A 82 9.48 11.79 12.05
CA ARG A 82 8.86 12.44 13.19
C ARG A 82 9.39 11.78 14.46
N ASP A 83 9.64 12.61 15.46
CA ASP A 83 10.15 12.12 16.73
C ASP A 83 8.99 11.92 17.69
N TYR A 84 9.09 10.90 18.50
CA TYR A 84 8.09 10.65 19.51
C TYR A 84 8.74 9.95 20.70
N THR A 85 8.04 9.93 21.82
CA THR A 85 8.51 9.25 23.01
C THR A 85 7.65 8.00 23.21
N ASP A 86 8.29 6.85 23.36
CA ASP A 86 7.54 5.63 23.52
C ASP A 86 7.09 5.46 24.98
N LYS A 87 6.45 4.35 25.27
CA LYS A 87 5.90 4.11 26.58
C LYS A 87 6.95 4.05 27.68
N ASP A 88 8.17 3.67 27.30
CA ASP A 88 9.24 3.55 28.26
C ASP A 88 9.99 4.84 28.47
N GLY A 89 9.55 5.92 27.83
CA GLY A 89 10.22 7.20 27.95
C GLY A 89 11.38 7.40 27.03
N ASN A 90 11.62 6.46 26.12
CA ASN A 90 12.72 6.58 25.18
C ASN A 90 12.31 7.39 23.96
N LYS A 91 13.24 8.21 23.47
CA LYS A 91 12.98 8.97 22.27
C LYS A 91 13.17 8.09 21.07
N ARG A 92 12.22 8.13 20.14
CA ARG A 92 12.27 7.33 18.95
C ARG A 92 11.92 8.16 17.73
N THR A 93 12.33 7.70 16.58
CA THR A 93 12.03 8.37 15.33
C THR A 93 11.21 7.42 14.45
N ALA A 94 10.11 7.90 13.97
CA ALA A 94 9.30 7.13 13.02
C ALA A 94 9.38 7.81 11.67
N PHE A 95 9.16 7.04 10.61
CA PHE A 95 9.22 7.58 9.26
C PHE A 95 7.90 7.35 8.58
N ASP A 96 7.41 8.36 7.87
CA ASP A 96 6.17 8.27 7.12
C ASP A 96 6.42 8.69 5.70
N VAL A 97 5.60 8.17 4.79
CA VAL A 97 5.59 8.65 3.41
C VAL A 97 4.29 9.43 3.25
N VAL A 98 4.40 10.74 3.12
CA VAL A 98 3.22 11.60 2.92
C VAL A 98 3.01 11.68 1.42
N ILE A 99 1.93 11.06 0.94
CA ILE A 99 1.77 10.89 -0.49
C ILE A 99 1.06 12.06 -1.13
N THR A 100 1.41 12.31 -2.37
CA THR A 100 0.78 13.32 -3.18
C THR A 100 0.02 12.71 -4.34
N GLU A 101 0.30 11.45 -4.66
CA GLU A 101 -0.39 10.73 -5.73
C GLU A 101 -0.57 9.28 -5.37
N MET A 102 -1.64 8.68 -5.84
CA MET A 102 -1.91 7.27 -5.61
C MET A 102 -2.65 6.73 -6.82
N GLU A 103 -2.28 5.52 -7.26
CA GLU A 103 -2.98 4.85 -8.34
C GLU A 103 -3.24 3.41 -7.96
N LEU A 104 -4.43 2.93 -8.30
CA LEU A 104 -4.78 1.55 -8.05
C LEU A 104 -4.24 0.71 -9.21
N LEU A 105 -3.56 -0.36 -8.87
CA LEU A 105 -2.96 -1.23 -9.87
C LEU A 105 -3.60 -2.61 -9.91
N ASP A 106 -4.67 -2.82 -9.15
CA ASP A 106 -5.34 -4.10 -9.15
C ASP A 106 -5.99 -4.36 -10.49
N SER A 107 -5.97 -5.60 -10.91
CA SER A 107 -6.67 -5.96 -12.12
C SER A 107 -8.16 -5.94 -11.83
N LYS A 108 -8.95 -5.79 -12.87
CA LYS A 108 -10.38 -5.77 -12.68
C LYS A 108 -10.89 -7.05 -12.07
N GLY A 109 -10.31 -8.14 -12.41
CA GLY A 109 -10.80 -9.40 -11.90
C GLY A 109 -10.65 -9.58 -10.42
N SER A 110 -9.83 -8.79 -9.79
CA SER A 110 -9.62 -8.93 -8.37
C SER A 110 -10.62 -8.13 -7.55
N ARG A 111 -11.48 -7.38 -8.19
CA ARG A 111 -12.44 -6.59 -7.44
C ARG A 111 -13.70 -7.31 -7.18
N PRO A 112 -14.19 -7.26 -5.97
CA PRO A 112 -15.43 -7.95 -5.63
C PRO A 112 -16.60 -7.52 -6.49
N ALA A 113 -16.67 -6.28 -6.78
CA ALA A 113 -17.79 -5.79 -7.53
C ALA A 113 -17.87 -6.38 -8.92
N ASP A 114 -16.78 -6.76 -9.44
CA ASP A 114 -16.78 -7.29 -10.76
C ASP A 114 -17.41 -8.64 -10.82
N GLN A 115 -17.51 -9.29 -9.72
CA GLN A 115 -18.05 -10.58 -9.72
C GLN A 115 -19.46 -10.67 -10.16
N SER A 116 -20.17 -9.64 -9.90
CA SER A 116 -21.56 -9.75 -10.21
C SER A 116 -21.76 -10.03 -11.69
N GLY A 117 -21.07 -9.37 -12.47
CA GLY A 117 -21.33 -9.61 -13.84
C GLY A 117 -20.44 -10.58 -14.44
N GLY A 118 -19.31 -10.52 -14.04
CA GLY A 118 -18.45 -11.33 -14.71
C GLY A 118 -18.35 -12.69 -14.29
N GLY A 119 -18.90 -12.95 -13.28
CA GLY A 119 -18.71 -14.24 -12.79
C GLY A 119 -18.66 -15.27 -13.82
N SER A 120 -19.43 -15.11 -14.70
CA SER A 120 -19.54 -16.18 -15.61
C SER A 120 -18.29 -16.40 -16.34
N VAL A 121 -17.66 -15.50 -16.60
CA VAL A 121 -16.61 -15.70 -17.37
C VAL A 121 -15.47 -15.99 -16.79
N ALA A 122 -15.26 -15.42 -16.01
CA ALA A 122 -14.06 -15.61 -15.47
C ALA A 122 -13.42 -16.76 -15.60
N PRO A 123 -13.95 -17.51 -15.69
CA PRO A 123 -13.34 -18.70 -15.66
C PRO A 123 -11.98 -18.56 -15.99
N SER A 124 -11.83 -18.41 -16.65
CA SER A 124 -10.72 -18.56 -17.07
C SER A 124 -9.75 -17.86 -16.55
N THR A 125 -9.78 -17.55 -16.45
CA THR A 125 -8.83 -17.07 -16.32
C THR A 125 -8.15 -16.98 -15.40
N GLY A 126 -8.47 -17.03 -15.21
CA GLY A 126 -7.93 -16.86 -14.49
C GLY A 126 -6.88 -17.22 -14.25
N GLU A 127 -6.72 -17.50 -14.53
CA GLU A 127 -5.82 -17.81 -14.30
C GLU A 127 -4.92 -17.10 -14.17
N VAL A 128 -4.97 -16.66 -14.44
CA VAL A 128 -4.26 -16.19 -14.40
C VAL A 128 -3.69 -15.64 -13.76
N GLY A 129 -3.78 -15.65 -13.70
CA GLY A 129 -3.33 -15.32 -13.31
C GLY A 129 -2.79 -14.92 -12.65
N GLY A 130 -2.90 -14.86 -12.44
CA GLY A 130 -2.50 -14.59 -11.77
C GLY A 130 -1.64 -14.56 -11.37
N GLU A 131 -1.48 -14.91 -11.62
CA GLU A 131 -0.74 -14.97 -11.25
C GLU A 131 0.08 -14.52 -10.95
N ASP A 132 0.11 -14.38 -11.25
CA ASP A 132 0.87 -13.95 -11.13
C ASP A 132 1.38 -13.16 -10.60
N PHE A 133 1.30 -13.02 -10.18
CA PHE A 133 1.77 -12.21 -9.66
C PHE A 133 2.55 -12.15 -8.91
N PRO A 134 2.75 -12.06 -8.97
CA PRO A 134 3.81 -12.20 -8.44
C PRO A 134 4.25 -11.19 -7.66
N PHE A 135 4.50 -11.04 -6.88
CA PHE A 135 5.13 -10.13 -6.11
C PHE A 135 4.92 -10.53 -4.70
#